data_8cbadbb63bd9e8b33b676e1714862097
#
_entry.id   8cbadbb63bd9e8b33b676e1714862097
#
_cell.length_a   1.000
_cell.length_b   1.000
_cell.length_c   1.000
_cell.angle_alpha   90.00
_cell.angle_beta   90.00
_cell.angle_gamma   90.00
#
_symmetry.space_group_name_H-M   'P 1'
#
loop_
_entity.id
_entity.type
_entity.pdbx_description
1 polymer ?
#
loop_
_entity_poly.entity_id
_entity_poly.type
_entity_poly.pdbx_seq_one_letter_code
_entity_poly.pdbx_strand_id
1 'polypeptide(L)'
;PLYRGGGLFMPILFGVSVLLAGAAWCSHLCYFGVWDTVAASGRKAVPPPRWMSRLRLVFFGLMLAVPAVLRLSGAPTGVAVALGLALGLLLLPVAVLLSRRYGSACYCLAVCPLGLVANWLGKIAPWRIRRTDACMHCLACIRVCRYGALTPERLKEGRPGPGCTLCRDCLSVCRHGGLAVTLYGKTCGAAESSFVVLLSIMHTVFLAVARV
;
A
#
# COMPACT_ATOMS: atom_id res chain seq x y z
N PRO A 1 -1.65 6.43 -20.11
CA PRO A 1 -2.94 6.95 -20.62
C PRO A 1 -2.89 8.46 -20.82
N LEU A 2 -2.52 9.26 -19.81
CA LEU A 2 -2.51 10.72 -19.88
C LEU A 2 -1.58 11.28 -20.97
N TYR A 3 -0.41 10.68 -21.16
CA TYR A 3 0.55 11.11 -22.18
C TYR A 3 0.17 10.69 -23.59
N ARG A 4 -0.30 9.44 -23.77
CA ARG A 4 -0.61 8.88 -25.11
C ARG A 4 -2.07 9.05 -25.55
N GLY A 5 -2.95 9.61 -24.71
CA GLY A 5 -4.39 9.73 -24.99
C GLY A 5 -5.13 8.39 -25.13
N GLY A 6 -4.48 7.27 -24.80
CA GLY A 6 -5.06 5.93 -24.92
C GLY A 6 -5.67 5.43 -23.63
N GLY A 7 -6.76 4.70 -23.75
CA GLY A 7 -7.52 3.87 -22.81
C GLY A 7 -7.46 4.16 -21.33
N LEU A 8 -8.59 4.44 -20.71
CA LEU A 8 -8.74 4.60 -19.26
C LEU A 8 -8.90 3.25 -18.52
N PHE A 9 -8.75 2.14 -19.23
CA PHE A 9 -8.98 0.80 -18.68
C PHE A 9 -8.16 0.53 -17.39
N MET A 10 -6.84 0.75 -17.42
CA MET A 10 -5.98 0.49 -16.26
C MET A 10 -6.29 1.41 -15.05
N PRO A 11 -6.48 2.72 -15.21
CA PRO A 11 -6.92 3.57 -14.12
C PRO A 11 -8.27 3.17 -13.53
N ILE A 12 -9.24 2.78 -14.38
CA ILE A 12 -10.55 2.32 -13.92
C ILE A 12 -10.42 1.00 -13.16
N LEU A 13 -9.69 0.02 -13.72
CA LEU A 13 -9.44 -1.25 -13.06
C LEU A 13 -8.76 -1.06 -11.69
N PHE A 14 -7.76 -0.19 -11.62
CA PHE A 14 -7.12 0.18 -10.35
C PHE A 14 -8.11 0.83 -9.38
N GLY A 15 -8.89 1.81 -9.84
CA GLY A 15 -9.88 2.50 -9.01
C GLY A 15 -10.93 1.55 -8.44
N VAL A 16 -11.52 0.70 -9.27
CA VAL A 16 -12.52 -0.30 -8.86
C VAL A 16 -11.92 -1.29 -7.87
N SER A 17 -10.71 -1.80 -8.15
CA SER A 17 -10.04 -2.75 -7.27
C SER A 17 -9.71 -2.15 -5.90
N VAL A 18 -9.31 -0.88 -5.85
CA VAL A 18 -9.07 -0.18 -4.57
C VAL A 18 -10.38 0.11 -3.83
N LEU A 19 -11.47 0.41 -4.52
CA LEU A 19 -12.79 0.58 -3.87
C LEU A 19 -13.29 -0.72 -3.25
N LEU A 20 -13.04 -1.86 -3.89
CA LEU A 20 -13.46 -3.17 -3.40
C LEU A 20 -12.55 -3.70 -2.27
N ALA A 21 -11.24 -3.73 -2.48
CA ALA A 21 -10.27 -4.32 -1.54
C ALA A 21 -9.65 -3.30 -0.58
N GLY A 22 -9.86 -2.00 -0.82
CA GLY A 22 -9.23 -0.95 -0.04
C GLY A 22 -7.73 -0.87 -0.30
N ALA A 23 -7.00 -0.39 0.70
CA ALA A 23 -5.55 -0.31 0.66
C ALA A 23 -4.85 -1.70 0.62
N ALA A 24 -5.59 -2.81 0.75
CA ALA A 24 -5.08 -4.17 0.57
C ALA A 24 -4.52 -4.41 -0.84
N TRP A 25 -4.95 -3.62 -1.82
CA TRP A 25 -4.35 -3.63 -3.15
C TRP A 25 -2.82 -3.50 -3.10
N CYS A 26 -2.29 -2.63 -2.24
CA CYS A 26 -0.85 -2.39 -2.10
C CYS A 26 -0.09 -3.59 -1.50
N SER A 27 -0.70 -4.34 -0.61
CA SER A 27 -0.05 -5.44 0.11
C SER A 27 -0.26 -6.82 -0.52
N HIS A 28 -1.31 -7.01 -1.31
CA HIS A 28 -1.68 -8.32 -1.86
C HIS A 28 -1.65 -8.40 -3.38
N LEU A 29 -1.90 -7.30 -4.10
CA LEU A 29 -2.00 -7.29 -5.56
C LEU A 29 -0.81 -6.57 -6.23
N CYS A 30 -0.13 -5.67 -5.51
CA CYS A 30 0.98 -4.89 -6.05
C CYS A 30 2.32 -5.62 -5.88
N TYR A 31 2.96 -5.97 -6.99
CA TYR A 31 4.28 -6.62 -6.97
C TYR A 31 5.35 -5.78 -6.25
N PHE A 32 5.36 -4.46 -6.45
CA PHE A 32 6.29 -3.58 -5.75
C PHE A 32 6.08 -3.58 -4.25
N GLY A 33 4.82 -3.68 -3.79
CA GLY A 33 4.51 -3.80 -2.36
C GLY A 33 5.03 -5.10 -1.76
N VAL A 34 4.93 -6.21 -2.49
CA VAL A 34 5.48 -7.50 -2.07
C VAL A 34 7.00 -7.44 -1.98
N TRP A 35 7.69 -6.96 -3.01
CA TRP A 35 9.16 -6.81 -3.00
C TRP A 35 9.64 -5.92 -1.86
N ASP A 36 8.97 -4.82 -1.61
CA ASP A 36 9.30 -3.88 -0.54
C ASP A 36 9.15 -4.52 0.85
N THR A 37 8.06 -5.26 1.08
CA THR A 37 7.84 -6.00 2.33
C THR A 37 8.81 -7.16 2.51
N VAL A 38 9.14 -7.88 1.45
CA VAL A 38 10.18 -8.93 1.48
C VAL A 38 11.54 -8.33 1.80
N ALA A 39 11.91 -7.21 1.17
CA ALA A 39 13.15 -6.49 1.48
C ALA A 39 13.24 -6.06 2.96
N ALA A 40 12.09 -5.66 3.54
CA ALA A 40 12.00 -5.25 4.94
C ALA A 40 11.95 -6.44 5.93
N SER A 41 11.75 -7.70 5.47
CA SER A 41 11.42 -8.84 6.34
C SER A 41 12.54 -9.27 7.29
N GLY A 42 13.78 -8.93 7.01
CA GLY A 42 14.95 -9.34 7.82
C GLY A 42 15.14 -8.57 9.14
N ARG A 43 14.31 -7.57 9.42
CA ARG A 43 14.45 -6.71 10.62
C ARG A 43 13.11 -6.42 11.30
N LYS A 44 13.18 -6.03 12.58
CA LYS A 44 12.02 -5.50 13.30
C LYS A 44 11.57 -4.21 12.66
N ALA A 45 10.28 -4.06 12.46
CA ALA A 45 9.72 -2.84 11.90
C ALA A 45 10.02 -1.64 12.82
N VAL A 46 10.62 -0.61 12.27
CA VAL A 46 10.82 0.68 12.94
C VAL A 46 9.77 1.64 12.40
N PRO A 47 9.11 2.42 13.28
CA PRO A 47 8.15 3.42 12.82
C PRO A 47 8.78 4.35 11.79
N PRO A 48 8.18 4.52 10.61
CA PRO A 48 8.73 5.35 9.55
C PRO A 48 8.82 6.82 10.00
N PRO A 49 9.92 7.50 9.73
CA PRO A 49 10.07 8.90 10.08
C PRO A 49 9.07 9.77 9.30
N ARG A 50 8.61 10.86 9.90
CA ARG A 50 7.58 11.75 9.34
C ARG A 50 7.96 12.38 7.99
N TRP A 51 9.25 12.49 7.70
CA TRP A 51 9.71 13.03 6.40
C TRP A 51 9.33 12.13 5.22
N MET A 52 9.20 10.82 5.41
CA MET A 52 8.78 9.88 4.35
C MET A 52 7.40 10.22 3.78
N SER A 53 6.45 10.59 4.64
CA SER A 53 5.12 10.98 4.16
C SER A 53 5.13 12.29 3.37
N ARG A 54 6.00 13.24 3.73
CA ARG A 54 6.20 14.48 2.97
C ARG A 54 6.87 14.21 1.63
N LEU A 55 7.90 13.37 1.62
CA LEU A 55 8.60 12.96 0.40
C LEU A 55 7.64 12.30 -0.60
N ARG A 56 6.73 11.47 -0.12
CA ARG A 56 5.69 10.84 -0.93
C ARG A 56 4.78 11.86 -1.63
N LEU A 57 4.42 12.95 -0.96
CA LEU A 57 3.65 14.04 -1.57
C LEU A 57 4.45 14.76 -2.66
N VAL A 58 5.74 14.99 -2.43
CA VAL A 58 6.64 15.56 -3.44
C VAL A 58 6.73 14.66 -4.67
N PHE A 59 6.94 13.35 -4.48
CA PHE A 59 6.96 12.40 -5.60
C PHE A 59 5.63 12.33 -6.33
N PHE A 60 4.51 12.40 -5.62
CA PHE A 60 3.19 12.47 -6.26
C PHE A 60 3.07 13.72 -7.15
N GLY A 61 3.48 14.88 -6.64
CA GLY A 61 3.49 16.13 -7.41
C GLY A 61 4.40 16.04 -8.63
N LEU A 62 5.62 15.50 -8.48
CA LEU A 62 6.56 15.30 -9.58
C LEU A 62 6.03 14.35 -10.65
N MET A 63 5.38 13.27 -10.25
CA MET A 63 4.76 12.32 -11.18
C MET A 63 3.62 12.91 -12.00
N LEU A 64 2.96 13.95 -11.52
CA LEU A 64 1.96 14.69 -12.29
C LEU A 64 2.60 15.81 -13.13
N ALA A 65 3.53 16.57 -12.54
CA ALA A 65 4.14 17.74 -13.17
C ALA A 65 5.06 17.36 -14.32
N VAL A 66 5.96 16.39 -14.14
CA VAL A 66 6.96 16.03 -15.16
C VAL A 66 6.33 15.58 -16.48
N PRO A 67 5.37 14.63 -16.52
CA PRO A 67 4.70 14.26 -17.78
C PRO A 67 3.90 15.40 -18.39
N ALA A 68 3.29 16.26 -17.58
CA ALA A 68 2.56 17.44 -18.08
C ALA A 68 3.51 18.44 -18.75
N VAL A 69 4.62 18.79 -18.12
CA VAL A 69 5.64 19.67 -18.68
C VAL A 69 6.22 19.09 -19.96
N LEU A 70 6.61 17.80 -19.98
CA LEU A 70 7.15 17.14 -21.17
C LEU A 70 6.15 17.14 -22.33
N ARG A 71 4.87 16.98 -22.03
CA ARG A 71 3.81 17.03 -23.05
C ARG A 71 3.65 18.45 -23.61
N LEU A 72 3.61 19.46 -22.73
CA LEU A 72 3.48 20.87 -23.13
C LEU A 72 4.69 21.38 -23.93
N SER A 73 5.90 20.90 -23.60
CA SER A 73 7.13 21.24 -24.32
C SER A 73 7.29 20.48 -25.65
N GLY A 74 6.36 19.60 -26.01
CA GLY A 74 6.45 18.81 -27.25
C GLY A 74 7.60 17.78 -27.26
N ALA A 75 8.12 17.41 -26.10
CA ALA A 75 9.23 16.47 -25.99
C ALA A 75 8.90 15.12 -26.62
N PRO A 76 9.85 14.49 -27.34
CA PRO A 76 9.60 13.18 -27.95
C PRO A 76 9.37 12.11 -26.89
N THR A 77 8.52 11.14 -27.20
CA THR A 77 8.13 10.04 -26.28
C THR A 77 9.34 9.28 -25.72
N GLY A 78 10.42 9.19 -26.51
CA GLY A 78 11.67 8.54 -26.09
C GLY A 78 12.31 9.19 -24.88
N VAL A 79 12.31 10.51 -24.80
CA VAL A 79 12.84 11.26 -23.62
C VAL A 79 12.01 10.97 -22.38
N ALA A 80 10.68 10.97 -22.47
CA ALA A 80 9.81 10.65 -21.36
C ALA A 80 10.01 9.22 -20.85
N VAL A 81 10.18 8.27 -21.75
CA VAL A 81 10.48 6.87 -21.41
C VAL A 81 11.86 6.74 -20.76
N ALA A 82 12.89 7.36 -21.34
CA ALA A 82 14.25 7.32 -20.79
C ALA A 82 14.32 7.91 -19.38
N LEU A 83 13.68 9.04 -19.15
CA LEU A 83 13.59 9.65 -17.82
C LEU A 83 12.86 8.76 -16.81
N GLY A 84 11.73 8.16 -17.22
CA GLY A 84 10.99 7.24 -16.37
C GLY A 84 11.79 6.00 -15.98
N LEU A 85 12.50 5.40 -16.94
CA LEU A 85 13.38 4.26 -16.71
C LEU A 85 14.57 4.64 -15.80
N ALA A 86 15.23 5.76 -16.07
CA ALA A 86 16.37 6.21 -15.27
C ALA A 86 15.96 6.48 -13.81
N LEU A 87 14.83 7.15 -13.59
CA LEU A 87 14.29 7.37 -12.24
C LEU A 87 13.90 6.05 -11.57
N GLY A 88 13.25 5.14 -12.27
CA GLY A 88 12.89 3.83 -11.73
C GLY A 88 14.10 2.98 -11.33
N LEU A 89 15.11 2.93 -12.20
CA LEU A 89 16.36 2.20 -11.95
C LEU A 89 17.17 2.80 -10.80
N LEU A 90 17.08 4.10 -10.56
CA LEU A 90 17.74 4.77 -9.45
C LEU A 90 16.98 4.62 -8.13
N LEU A 91 15.68 4.87 -8.16
CA LEU A 91 14.86 4.93 -6.95
C LEU A 91 14.57 3.56 -6.36
N LEU A 92 14.42 2.54 -7.19
CA LEU A 92 14.10 1.19 -6.72
C LEU A 92 15.20 0.59 -5.83
N PRO A 93 16.50 0.56 -6.22
CA PRO A 93 17.57 0.06 -5.36
C PRO A 93 17.70 0.86 -4.06
N VAL A 94 17.61 2.19 -4.14
CA VAL A 94 17.68 3.07 -2.96
C VAL A 94 16.55 2.73 -1.98
N ALA A 95 15.34 2.58 -2.48
CA ALA A 95 14.20 2.24 -1.65
C ALA A 95 14.34 0.84 -1.03
N VAL A 96 14.81 -0.16 -1.77
CA VAL A 96 15.09 -1.51 -1.26
C VAL A 96 16.13 -1.48 -0.15
N LEU A 97 17.22 -0.72 -0.31
CA LEU A 97 18.27 -0.56 0.72
C LEU A 97 17.69 0.11 1.98
N LEU A 98 16.89 1.14 1.82
CA LEU A 98 16.20 1.81 2.93
C LEU A 98 15.22 0.86 3.63
N SER A 99 14.45 0.08 2.89
CA SER A 99 13.51 -0.90 3.44
C SER A 99 14.22 -1.97 4.26
N ARG A 100 15.37 -2.44 3.77
CA ARG A 100 16.26 -3.34 4.53
C ARG A 100 16.82 -2.70 5.79
N ARG A 101 17.17 -1.42 5.74
CA ARG A 101 17.74 -0.69 6.88
C ARG A 101 16.71 -0.43 7.98
N TYR A 102 15.51 0.01 7.61
CA TYR A 102 14.45 0.39 8.56
C TYR A 102 13.50 -0.75 8.94
N GLY A 103 13.53 -1.88 8.22
CA GLY A 103 12.55 -2.95 8.42
C GLY A 103 11.10 -2.52 8.12
N SER A 104 10.93 -1.45 7.36
CA SER A 104 9.64 -0.86 6.96
C SER A 104 9.55 -0.76 5.45
N ALA A 105 8.34 -0.76 4.89
CA ALA A 105 8.10 -0.68 3.46
C ALA A 105 8.36 0.74 2.92
N CYS A 106 9.64 1.11 2.81
CA CYS A 106 10.06 2.49 2.52
C CYS A 106 9.70 2.95 1.11
N TYR A 107 9.72 2.04 0.11
CA TYR A 107 9.26 2.38 -1.24
C TYR A 107 7.78 2.79 -1.23
N CYS A 108 6.93 1.99 -0.61
CA CYS A 108 5.50 2.27 -0.52
C CYS A 108 5.20 3.52 0.32
N LEU A 109 6.02 3.81 1.33
CA LEU A 109 5.81 4.91 2.26
C LEU A 109 6.38 6.25 1.79
N ALA A 110 7.47 6.25 1.01
CA ALA A 110 8.19 7.45 0.64
C ALA A 110 8.14 7.79 -0.85
N VAL A 111 8.07 6.79 -1.73
CA VAL A 111 8.23 6.98 -3.18
C VAL A 111 6.92 6.74 -3.93
N CYS A 112 6.15 5.69 -3.57
CA CYS A 112 5.03 5.24 -4.39
C CYS A 112 3.81 6.18 -4.33
N PRO A 113 3.44 6.88 -5.42
CA PRO A 113 2.28 7.76 -5.46
C PRO A 113 0.96 6.96 -5.47
N LEU A 114 0.95 5.78 -6.10
CA LEU A 114 -0.25 4.93 -6.15
C LEU A 114 -0.69 4.49 -4.75
N GLY A 115 0.26 4.23 -3.86
CA GLY A 115 -0.07 3.92 -2.47
C GLY A 115 -0.72 5.10 -1.72
N LEU A 116 -0.46 6.36 -2.11
CA LEU A 116 -1.17 7.51 -1.57
C LEU A 116 -2.64 7.50 -2.01
N VAL A 117 -2.87 7.30 -3.30
CA VAL A 117 -4.22 7.20 -3.88
C VAL A 117 -4.97 6.02 -3.28
N ALA A 118 -4.33 4.84 -3.20
CA ALA A 118 -4.94 3.64 -2.62
C ALA A 118 -5.31 3.82 -1.14
N ASN A 119 -4.48 4.52 -0.36
CA ASN A 119 -4.82 4.84 1.03
C ASN A 119 -5.97 5.83 1.14
N TRP A 120 -6.07 6.76 0.22
CA TRP A 120 -7.14 7.77 0.20
C TRP A 120 -8.48 7.15 -0.21
N LEU A 121 -8.52 6.51 -1.36
CA LEU A 121 -9.71 5.80 -1.86
C LEU A 121 -10.08 4.63 -0.94
N GLY A 122 -9.08 3.93 -0.40
CA GLY A 122 -9.29 2.83 0.53
C GLY A 122 -10.03 3.22 1.82
N LYS A 123 -10.15 4.52 2.14
CA LYS A 123 -11.02 4.98 3.25
C LYS A 123 -12.51 4.75 2.98
N ILE A 124 -12.91 4.61 1.72
CA ILE A 124 -14.30 4.34 1.33
C ILE A 124 -14.58 2.83 1.34
N ALA A 125 -13.53 2.00 1.14
CA ALA A 125 -13.67 0.55 1.13
C ALA A 125 -14.28 0.01 2.44
N PRO A 126 -15.02 -1.09 2.39
CA PRO A 126 -15.76 -1.59 3.55
C PRO A 126 -14.88 -2.26 4.61
N TRP A 127 -13.66 -2.66 4.22
CA TRP A 127 -12.77 -3.45 5.06
C TRP A 127 -11.93 -2.59 6.00
N ARG A 128 -11.85 -3.01 7.27
CA ARG A 128 -11.02 -2.36 8.30
C ARG A 128 -10.42 -3.41 9.24
N ILE A 129 -9.29 -3.07 9.85
CA ILE A 129 -8.79 -3.78 11.02
C ILE A 129 -9.24 -3.00 12.25
N ARG A 130 -9.77 -3.70 13.24
CA ARG A 130 -10.22 -3.14 14.51
C ARG A 130 -9.65 -3.96 15.66
N ARG A 131 -9.44 -3.28 16.78
CA ARG A 131 -9.14 -3.93 18.03
C ARG A 131 -10.41 -4.57 18.61
N THR A 132 -10.27 -5.75 19.15
CA THR A 132 -11.32 -6.47 19.90
C THR A 132 -11.08 -6.34 21.41
N ASP A 133 -12.06 -6.71 22.21
CA ASP A 133 -11.96 -6.69 23.67
C ASP A 133 -10.95 -7.71 24.21
N ALA A 134 -10.60 -8.73 23.41
CA ALA A 134 -9.56 -9.70 23.73
C ALA A 134 -8.11 -9.14 23.66
N CYS A 135 -7.93 -7.85 23.37
CA CYS A 135 -6.61 -7.24 23.25
C CYS A 135 -5.94 -7.04 24.60
N MET A 136 -4.85 -7.73 24.86
CA MET A 136 -4.06 -7.63 26.08
C MET A 136 -2.95 -6.55 26.03
N HIS A 137 -2.94 -5.69 25.04
CA HIS A 137 -1.95 -4.61 24.86
C HIS A 137 -0.48 -5.06 24.88
N CYS A 138 -0.17 -6.28 24.44
CA CYS A 138 1.19 -6.84 24.42
C CYS A 138 2.12 -6.21 23.37
N LEU A 139 1.60 -5.33 22.49
CA LEU A 139 2.31 -4.56 21.47
C LEU A 139 3.05 -5.42 20.39
N ALA A 140 2.83 -6.73 20.34
CA ALA A 140 3.44 -7.61 19.34
C ALA A 140 3.08 -7.20 17.90
N CYS A 141 1.84 -6.78 17.68
CA CYS A 141 1.33 -6.31 16.39
C CYS A 141 2.05 -5.05 15.86
N ILE A 142 2.56 -4.19 16.74
CA ILE A 142 3.30 -2.99 16.34
C ILE A 142 4.67 -3.35 15.76
N ARG A 143 5.34 -4.38 16.32
CA ARG A 143 6.69 -4.80 15.91
C ARG A 143 6.73 -5.40 14.50
N VAL A 144 5.59 -5.86 13.99
CA VAL A 144 5.48 -6.44 12.64
C VAL A 144 4.84 -5.49 11.64
N CYS A 145 4.34 -4.34 12.07
CA CYS A 145 3.67 -3.38 11.21
C CYS A 145 4.66 -2.61 10.33
N ARG A 146 4.99 -3.16 9.16
CA ARG A 146 5.97 -2.60 8.21
C ARG A 146 5.54 -1.28 7.59
N TYR A 147 4.25 -0.96 7.65
CA TYR A 147 3.69 0.30 7.15
C TYR A 147 3.58 1.38 8.22
N GLY A 148 4.00 1.09 9.46
CA GLY A 148 3.96 2.04 10.58
C GLY A 148 2.54 2.53 10.93
N ALA A 149 1.52 1.79 10.53
CA ALA A 149 0.13 2.18 10.77
C ALA A 149 -0.34 1.88 12.19
N LEU A 150 0.34 0.97 12.91
CA LEU A 150 0.06 0.67 14.31
C LEU A 150 1.10 1.36 15.20
N THR A 151 0.60 2.18 16.10
CA THR A 151 1.35 2.79 17.21
C THR A 151 0.62 2.49 18.53
N PRO A 152 1.26 2.65 19.69
CA PRO A 152 0.59 2.46 20.98
C PRO A 152 -0.68 3.32 21.12
N GLU A 153 -0.64 4.58 20.63
CA GLU A 153 -1.77 5.51 20.65
C GLU A 153 -2.91 5.01 19.76
N ARG A 154 -2.59 4.59 18.53
CA ARG A 154 -3.57 4.05 17.59
C ARG A 154 -4.20 2.75 18.07
N LEU A 155 -3.42 1.91 18.75
CA LEU A 155 -3.94 0.70 19.37
C LEU A 155 -4.93 1.02 20.48
N LYS A 156 -4.68 2.08 21.28
CA LYS A 156 -5.63 2.58 22.30
C LYS A 156 -6.91 3.10 21.65
N GLU A 157 -6.83 3.81 20.51
CA GLU A 157 -7.99 4.26 19.72
C GLU A 157 -8.79 3.11 19.09
N GLY A 158 -8.28 1.87 19.16
CA GLY A 158 -8.95 0.67 18.62
C GLY A 158 -8.85 0.52 17.11
N ARG A 159 -8.03 1.31 16.42
CA ARG A 159 -7.89 1.27 14.96
C ARG A 159 -6.47 1.63 14.50
N PRO A 160 -5.97 1.03 13.41
CA PRO A 160 -4.72 1.44 12.79
C PRO A 160 -4.84 2.85 12.18
N GLY A 161 -3.70 3.48 11.98
CA GLY A 161 -3.59 4.76 11.29
C GLY A 161 -3.91 4.65 9.78
N PRO A 162 -3.97 5.80 9.08
CA PRO A 162 -4.38 5.88 7.67
C PRO A 162 -3.43 5.17 6.71
N GLY A 163 -2.21 4.83 7.14
CA GLY A 163 -1.25 4.05 6.34
C GLY A 163 -1.49 2.53 6.35
N CYS A 164 -2.55 2.04 6.99
CA CYS A 164 -2.84 0.61 7.04
C CYS A 164 -3.21 0.07 5.67
N THR A 165 -2.44 -0.91 5.19
CA THR A 165 -2.65 -1.60 3.92
C THR A 165 -3.41 -2.91 4.05
N LEU A 166 -3.98 -3.22 5.21
CA LEU A 166 -4.71 -4.47 5.47
C LEU A 166 -3.88 -5.74 5.16
N CYS A 167 -2.55 -5.69 5.33
CA CYS A 167 -1.65 -6.83 5.07
C CYS A 167 -1.87 -8.03 6.00
N ARG A 168 -2.51 -7.81 7.14
CA ARG A 168 -2.87 -8.83 8.16
C ARG A 168 -1.71 -9.40 8.97
N ASP A 169 -0.46 -8.95 8.79
CA ASP A 169 0.68 -9.41 9.58
C ASP A 169 0.46 -9.22 11.08
N CYS A 170 -0.25 -8.16 11.47
CA CYS A 170 -0.60 -7.90 12.87
C CYS A 170 -1.62 -8.90 13.43
N LEU A 171 -2.47 -9.50 12.59
CA LEU A 171 -3.42 -10.54 12.99
C LEU A 171 -2.68 -11.87 13.21
N SER A 172 -1.74 -12.23 12.33
CA SER A 172 -1.00 -13.50 12.38
C SER A 172 -0.17 -13.65 13.65
N VAL A 173 0.33 -12.55 14.21
CA VAL A 173 1.12 -12.57 15.46
C VAL A 173 0.26 -12.38 16.72
N CYS A 174 -1.02 -12.10 16.58
CA CYS A 174 -1.91 -11.84 17.70
C CYS A 174 -2.50 -13.13 18.24
N ARG A 175 -1.82 -13.74 19.24
CA ARG A 175 -2.23 -15.01 19.85
C ARG A 175 -3.61 -14.97 20.54
N HIS A 176 -4.07 -13.79 20.95
CA HIS A 176 -5.28 -13.60 21.73
C HIS A 176 -6.48 -13.14 20.90
N GLY A 177 -6.35 -13.06 19.56
CA GLY A 177 -7.44 -12.55 18.72
C GLY A 177 -7.78 -11.08 18.98
N GLY A 178 -6.83 -10.30 19.54
CA GLY A 178 -7.03 -8.89 19.91
C GLY A 178 -7.18 -7.92 18.73
N LEU A 179 -7.07 -8.41 17.50
CA LEU A 179 -7.31 -7.67 16.26
C LEU A 179 -8.15 -8.53 15.32
N ALA A 180 -9.09 -7.91 14.61
CA ALA A 180 -9.93 -8.61 13.63
C ALA A 180 -10.14 -7.76 12.38
N VAL A 181 -10.35 -8.42 11.24
CA VAL A 181 -10.88 -7.80 10.03
C VAL A 181 -12.37 -7.56 10.23
N THR A 182 -12.82 -6.37 9.93
CA THR A 182 -14.22 -5.96 10.05
C THR A 182 -14.77 -5.53 8.72
N LEU A 183 -16.04 -5.79 8.49
CA LEU A 183 -16.81 -5.32 7.34
C LEU A 183 -17.71 -4.18 7.82
N TYR A 184 -17.57 -2.99 7.24
CA TYR A 184 -18.28 -1.77 7.67
C TYR A 184 -18.19 -1.50 9.19
N GLY A 185 -17.05 -1.87 9.81
CA GLY A 185 -16.81 -1.67 11.24
C GLY A 185 -17.44 -2.71 12.17
N LYS A 186 -18.18 -3.69 11.64
CA LYS A 186 -18.75 -4.81 12.40
C LYS A 186 -17.83 -6.02 12.31
N THR A 187 -17.58 -6.66 13.44
CA THR A 187 -16.90 -7.96 13.50
C THR A 187 -17.90 -9.04 13.10
N CYS A 188 -17.60 -9.74 12.01
CA CYS A 188 -18.38 -10.90 11.56
C CYS A 188 -17.41 -12.07 11.41
N GLY A 189 -17.76 -13.26 11.88
CA GLY A 189 -16.90 -14.43 11.79
C GLY A 189 -16.49 -14.78 10.34
N ALA A 190 -17.34 -14.45 9.37
CA ALA A 190 -17.05 -14.62 7.95
C ALA A 190 -16.26 -13.46 7.32
N ALA A 191 -16.03 -12.34 8.01
CA ALA A 191 -15.41 -11.16 7.40
C ALA A 191 -14.00 -11.45 6.90
N GLU A 192 -13.19 -12.15 7.68
CA GLU A 192 -11.83 -12.49 7.29
C GLU A 192 -11.79 -13.43 6.10
N SER A 193 -12.62 -14.49 6.12
CA SER A 193 -12.72 -15.45 5.01
C SER A 193 -13.21 -14.78 3.73
N SER A 194 -14.25 -13.96 3.82
CA SER A 194 -14.78 -13.20 2.68
C SER A 194 -13.74 -12.23 2.10
N PHE A 195 -12.94 -11.60 2.96
CA PHE A 195 -11.86 -10.73 2.53
C PHE A 195 -10.77 -11.50 1.77
N VAL A 196 -10.36 -12.68 2.27
CA VAL A 196 -9.37 -13.53 1.60
C VAL A 196 -9.89 -14.03 0.26
N VAL A 197 -11.13 -14.49 0.21
CA VAL A 197 -11.77 -14.94 -1.04
C VAL A 197 -11.82 -13.83 -2.07
N LEU A 198 -12.23 -12.60 -1.65
CA LEU A 198 -12.23 -11.44 -2.54
C LEU A 198 -10.84 -11.17 -3.11
N LEU A 199 -9.80 -11.15 -2.28
CA LEU A 199 -8.43 -10.92 -2.74
C LEU A 199 -7.94 -12.01 -3.69
N SER A 200 -8.28 -13.27 -3.44
CA SER A 200 -7.92 -14.40 -4.31
C SER A 200 -8.58 -14.28 -5.69
N ILE A 201 -9.88 -13.95 -5.71
CA ILE A 201 -10.61 -13.70 -6.96
C ILE A 201 -9.97 -12.54 -7.73
N MET A 202 -9.70 -11.43 -7.05
CA MET A 202 -9.07 -10.27 -7.68
C MET A 202 -7.68 -10.60 -8.24
N HIS A 203 -6.87 -11.35 -7.51
CA HIS A 203 -5.56 -11.79 -7.97
C HIS A 203 -5.66 -12.64 -9.24
N THR A 204 -6.61 -13.58 -9.28
CA THR A 204 -6.88 -14.41 -10.45
C THR A 204 -7.30 -13.57 -11.66
N VAL A 205 -8.19 -12.59 -11.45
CA VAL A 205 -8.62 -11.66 -12.51
C VAL A 205 -7.44 -10.84 -13.04
N PHE A 206 -6.60 -10.31 -12.15
CA PHE A 206 -5.40 -9.56 -12.57
C PHE A 206 -4.43 -10.41 -13.37
N LEU A 207 -4.21 -11.67 -12.98
CA LEU A 207 -3.37 -12.59 -13.74
C LEU A 207 -3.97 -12.92 -15.12
N ALA A 208 -5.28 -13.08 -15.20
CA ALA A 208 -5.97 -13.33 -16.47
C ALA A 208 -5.87 -12.11 -17.40
N VAL A 209 -6.06 -10.89 -16.89
CA VAL A 209 -5.96 -9.66 -17.66
C VAL A 209 -4.51 -9.33 -18.07
N ALA A 210 -3.54 -9.63 -17.22
CA ALA A 210 -2.12 -9.41 -17.53
C ALA A 210 -1.57 -10.36 -18.62
N ARG A 211 -2.32 -11.42 -18.95
CA ARG A 211 -1.96 -12.38 -20.01
C ARG A 211 -2.36 -11.91 -21.41
N VAL A 212 -3.09 -10.80 -21.49
CA VAL A 212 -3.45 -10.10 -22.71
C VAL A 212 -2.51 -8.92 -22.92
#